data_8b28ba50b9cf3dfcc0fbc8abe60f2dff
#
_entry.id   8b28ba50b9cf3dfcc0fbc8abe60f2dff
#
_cell.length_a   1.000
_cell.length_b   1.000
_cell.length_c   1.000
_cell.angle_alpha   90.00
_cell.angle_beta   90.00
_cell.angle_gamma   90.00
#
_symmetry.space_group_name_H-M   'P 1'
#
loop_
_entity.id
_entity.type
_entity.pdbx_description
1 polymer ?
#
loop_
_entity_poly.entity_id
_entity_poly.type
_entity_poly.pdbx_seq_one_letter_code
_entity_poly.pdbx_strand_id
1 'polypeptide(L)'
;MRVQLAQQAQEILGKSDLVIITERVDDVALLIGQMITMGLPEVLDRHIPRHWKQRGLSWGWTAVIWLAHILTEGDHRKVAVEVYIKGMQHTLSRLTAQVIQPLDFSDDRLSHLLTHLSKPKCWHQIERDLNVRSIEVHALPQGVIR
;
A
#
# COMPACT_ATOMS: atom_id res chain seq x y z
N MET A 1 13.99 16.12 21.72
CA MET A 1 13.64 17.13 20.72
C MET A 1 12.19 17.02 20.21
N ARG A 2 11.71 15.86 19.71
CA ARG A 2 10.32 15.70 19.21
C ARG A 2 9.23 15.90 20.27
N VAL A 3 9.44 15.40 21.48
CA VAL A 3 8.50 15.56 22.62
C VAL A 3 8.39 17.02 23.07
N GLN A 4 9.49 17.77 23.06
CA GLN A 4 9.50 19.18 23.40
C GLN A 4 8.74 20.05 22.40
N LEU A 5 8.85 19.75 21.08
CA LEU A 5 8.09 20.43 20.02
C LEU A 5 6.58 20.16 20.14
N ALA A 6 6.20 18.94 20.51
CA ALA A 6 4.80 18.59 20.73
C ALA A 6 4.21 19.32 21.94
N GLN A 7 4.96 19.42 23.03
CA GLN A 7 4.56 20.17 24.25
C GLN A 7 4.44 21.67 23.99
N GLN A 8 5.40 22.26 23.27
CA GLN A 8 5.33 23.66 22.85
C GLN A 8 4.14 23.96 21.92
N ALA A 9 3.84 23.04 21.00
CA ALA A 9 2.66 23.20 20.13
C ALA A 9 1.34 23.13 20.91
N GLN A 10 1.25 22.29 21.95
CA GLN A 10 0.11 22.25 22.86
C GLN A 10 -0.06 23.54 23.66
N GLU A 11 1.03 24.09 24.19
CA GLU A 11 1.01 25.38 24.93
C GLU A 11 0.56 26.54 24.02
N ILE A 12 1.07 26.60 22.78
CA ILE A 12 0.73 27.67 21.82
C ILE A 12 -0.73 27.63 21.40
N LEU A 13 -1.31 26.45 21.27
CA LEU A 13 -2.68 26.27 20.80
C LEU A 13 -3.74 26.36 21.89
N GLY A 14 -3.34 26.38 23.18
CA GLY A 14 -4.25 26.55 24.32
C GLY A 14 -5.39 25.52 24.40
N LYS A 15 -5.23 24.36 23.71
CA LYS A 15 -6.23 23.30 23.66
C LYS A 15 -5.73 22.07 24.43
N SER A 16 -6.40 21.76 25.53
CA SER A 16 -6.17 20.54 26.30
C SER A 16 -6.45 19.23 25.54
N ASP A 17 -7.15 19.32 24.41
CA ASP A 17 -7.63 18.16 23.64
C ASP A 17 -6.83 17.89 22.36
N LEU A 18 -5.70 18.55 22.15
CA LEU A 18 -4.86 18.31 20.97
C LEU A 18 -4.08 17.00 21.13
N VAL A 19 -4.45 15.99 20.35
CA VAL A 19 -3.70 14.74 20.22
C VAL A 19 -2.74 14.85 19.04
N ILE A 20 -1.43 14.83 19.31
CA ILE A 20 -0.40 14.81 18.27
C ILE A 20 0.03 13.36 18.04
N ILE A 21 -0.23 12.87 16.86
CA ILE A 21 0.19 11.54 16.39
C ILE A 21 1.37 11.72 15.44
N THR A 22 2.47 11.05 15.72
CA THR A 22 3.67 11.05 14.88
C THR A 22 3.82 9.67 14.24
N GLU A 23 3.90 9.64 12.91
CA GLU A 23 4.13 8.41 12.14
C GLU A 23 5.48 8.51 11.42
N ARG A 24 6.19 7.38 11.34
CA ARG A 24 7.42 7.27 10.56
C ARG A 24 7.05 6.96 9.12
N VAL A 25 7.56 7.74 8.17
CA VAL A 25 7.18 7.62 6.76
C VAL A 25 8.26 6.96 5.91
N ASP A 26 9.54 7.24 6.20
CA ASP A 26 10.71 6.77 5.45
C ASP A 26 10.51 6.88 3.92
N ASP A 27 10.75 5.82 3.18
CA ASP A 27 10.61 5.70 1.73
C ASP A 27 9.21 5.27 1.25
N VAL A 28 8.29 4.99 2.17
CA VAL A 28 6.93 4.49 1.88
C VAL A 28 6.18 5.40 0.91
N ALA A 29 6.28 6.73 1.11
CA ALA A 29 5.61 7.70 0.25
C ALA A 29 6.11 7.62 -1.21
N LEU A 30 7.43 7.44 -1.39
CA LEU A 30 8.04 7.29 -2.70
C LEU A 30 7.61 5.98 -3.37
N LEU A 31 7.67 4.87 -2.64
CA LEU A 31 7.30 3.55 -3.14
C LEU A 31 5.83 3.49 -3.55
N ILE A 32 4.93 3.96 -2.69
CA ILE A 32 3.49 4.00 -3.02
C ILE A 32 3.23 4.93 -4.20
N GLY A 33 3.85 6.11 -4.23
CA GLY A 33 3.73 7.06 -5.34
C GLY A 33 4.16 6.44 -6.68
N GLN A 34 5.26 5.70 -6.69
CA GLN A 34 5.72 4.99 -7.89
C GLN A 34 4.75 3.88 -8.32
N MET A 35 4.25 3.08 -7.38
CA MET A 35 3.27 2.03 -7.67
C MET A 35 1.94 2.60 -8.20
N ILE A 36 1.51 3.75 -7.70
CA ILE A 36 0.33 4.47 -8.23
C ILE A 36 0.61 4.94 -9.67
N THR A 37 1.75 5.57 -9.91
CA THR A 37 2.13 6.04 -11.25
C THR A 37 2.13 4.91 -12.27
N MET A 38 2.61 3.74 -11.87
CA MET A 38 2.56 2.53 -12.69
C MET A 38 1.15 1.92 -12.82
N GLY A 39 0.16 2.42 -12.10
CA GLY A 39 -1.22 1.92 -12.09
C GLY A 39 -1.35 0.52 -11.52
N LEU A 40 -0.49 0.16 -10.59
CA LEU A 40 -0.49 -1.18 -9.99
C LEU A 40 -1.80 -1.51 -9.27
N PRO A 41 -2.44 -0.61 -8.49
CA PRO A 41 -3.72 -0.89 -7.86
C PRO A 41 -4.79 -1.29 -8.86
N GLU A 42 -4.93 -0.53 -9.95
CA GLU A 42 -5.97 -0.73 -10.98
C GLU A 42 -5.75 -2.01 -11.78
N VAL A 43 -4.49 -2.31 -12.10
CA VAL A 43 -4.13 -3.55 -12.82
C VAL A 43 -4.49 -4.77 -11.98
N LEU A 44 -4.14 -4.76 -10.70
CA LEU A 44 -4.46 -5.86 -9.79
C LEU A 44 -5.97 -6.02 -9.58
N ASP A 45 -6.69 -4.92 -9.37
CA ASP A 45 -8.14 -4.95 -9.17
C ASP A 45 -8.90 -5.43 -10.41
N ARG A 46 -8.34 -5.20 -11.61
CA ARG A 46 -8.91 -5.69 -12.87
C ARG A 46 -8.85 -7.21 -12.99
N HIS A 47 -7.78 -7.83 -12.52
CA HIS A 47 -7.51 -9.25 -12.72
C HIS A 47 -7.81 -10.11 -11.50
N ILE A 48 -7.92 -9.52 -10.32
CA ILE A 48 -8.28 -10.23 -9.09
C ILE A 48 -9.76 -9.97 -8.78
N PRO A 49 -10.62 -10.97 -8.94
CA PRO A 49 -12.07 -10.77 -8.77
C PRO A 49 -12.41 -10.45 -7.32
N ARG A 50 -13.18 -9.40 -7.11
CA ARG A 50 -13.70 -9.04 -5.80
C ARG A 50 -15.00 -9.80 -5.54
N HIS A 51 -15.07 -10.49 -4.41
CA HIS A 51 -16.32 -11.12 -3.98
C HIS A 51 -17.32 -10.02 -3.55
N TRP A 52 -18.59 -10.16 -3.91
CA TRP A 52 -19.62 -9.14 -3.62
C TRP A 52 -19.80 -8.84 -2.12
N LYS A 53 -19.49 -9.78 -1.23
CA LYS A 53 -19.49 -9.60 0.23
C LYS A 53 -18.20 -8.99 0.77
N GLN A 54 -17.17 -8.85 -0.04
CA GLN A 54 -15.90 -8.31 0.41
C GLN A 54 -16.07 -6.82 0.74
N ARG A 55 -15.87 -6.47 1.98
CA ARG A 55 -15.84 -5.10 2.48
C ARG A 55 -14.40 -4.66 2.68
N GLY A 56 -14.20 -3.36 2.87
CA GLY A 56 -12.88 -2.76 3.13
C GLY A 56 -12.09 -2.54 1.84
N LEU A 57 -10.77 -2.51 2.00
CA LEU A 57 -9.82 -2.15 0.97
C LEU A 57 -9.88 -3.13 -0.22
N SER A 58 -9.65 -2.63 -1.45
CA SER A 58 -9.57 -3.49 -2.64
C SER A 58 -8.31 -4.37 -2.63
N TRP A 59 -8.28 -5.41 -3.48
CA TRP A 59 -7.11 -6.27 -3.59
C TRP A 59 -5.88 -5.54 -4.10
N GLY A 60 -6.06 -4.62 -5.04
CA GLY A 60 -4.98 -3.81 -5.58
C GLY A 60 -4.34 -2.94 -4.52
N TRP A 61 -5.13 -2.23 -3.73
CA TRP A 61 -4.60 -1.42 -2.64
C TRP A 61 -4.00 -2.26 -1.50
N THR A 62 -4.62 -3.39 -1.18
CA THR A 62 -4.05 -4.33 -0.19
C THR A 62 -2.66 -4.80 -0.64
N ALA A 63 -2.50 -5.16 -1.91
CA ALA A 63 -1.22 -5.60 -2.46
C ALA A 63 -0.17 -4.48 -2.47
N VAL A 64 -0.53 -3.28 -2.90
CA VAL A 64 0.39 -2.13 -2.96
C VAL A 64 0.94 -1.78 -1.58
N ILE A 65 0.08 -1.69 -0.58
CA ILE A 65 0.51 -1.35 0.78
C ILE A 65 1.32 -2.49 1.40
N TRP A 66 0.94 -3.75 1.17
CA TRP A 66 1.72 -4.89 1.64
C TRP A 66 3.09 -4.96 0.95
N LEU A 67 3.16 -4.70 -0.34
CA LEU A 67 4.43 -4.63 -1.07
C LEU A 67 5.32 -3.50 -0.54
N ALA A 68 4.77 -2.32 -0.24
CA ALA A 68 5.49 -1.24 0.40
C ALA A 68 6.09 -1.68 1.75
N HIS A 69 5.29 -2.38 2.60
CA HIS A 69 5.79 -2.94 3.84
C HIS A 69 6.98 -3.90 3.62
N ILE A 70 6.85 -4.84 2.67
CA ILE A 70 7.93 -5.80 2.38
C ILE A 70 9.21 -5.08 1.95
N LEU A 71 9.09 -4.08 1.09
CA LEU A 71 10.25 -3.34 0.56
C LEU A 71 10.91 -2.45 1.60
N THR A 72 10.12 -1.84 2.50
CA THR A 72 10.63 -0.93 3.53
C THR A 72 11.20 -1.67 4.74
N GLU A 73 10.51 -2.68 5.22
CA GLU A 73 10.88 -3.41 6.44
C GLU A 73 11.73 -4.65 6.16
N GLY A 74 11.79 -5.13 4.92
CA GLY A 74 12.44 -6.40 4.57
C GLY A 74 11.76 -7.61 5.21
N ASP A 75 10.51 -7.47 5.65
CA ASP A 75 9.76 -8.49 6.38
C ASP A 75 8.60 -9.04 5.54
N HIS A 76 8.62 -10.34 5.27
CA HIS A 76 7.57 -11.02 4.49
C HIS A 76 6.47 -11.65 5.35
N ARG A 77 6.59 -11.58 6.69
CA ARG A 77 5.63 -12.21 7.59
C ARG A 77 4.31 -11.46 7.58
N LYS A 78 3.24 -12.15 7.23
CA LYS A 78 1.88 -11.58 7.17
C LYS A 78 1.44 -10.98 8.52
N VAL A 79 1.82 -11.62 9.62
CA VAL A 79 1.46 -11.17 10.99
C VAL A 79 2.10 -9.82 11.36
N ALA A 80 3.20 -9.42 10.73
CA ALA A 80 3.85 -8.14 10.99
C ALA A 80 3.12 -6.97 10.31
N VAL A 81 2.36 -7.23 9.25
CA VAL A 81 1.72 -6.20 8.42
C VAL A 81 0.68 -5.41 9.20
N GLU A 82 -0.15 -6.07 9.99
CA GLU A 82 -1.19 -5.39 10.78
C GLU A 82 -0.60 -4.40 11.79
N VAL A 83 0.52 -4.76 12.42
CA VAL A 83 1.24 -3.88 13.37
C VAL A 83 1.84 -2.67 12.64
N TYR A 84 2.45 -2.92 11.47
CA TYR A 84 2.98 -1.86 10.62
C TYR A 84 1.89 -0.87 10.20
N ILE A 85 0.73 -1.37 9.76
CA ILE A 85 -0.41 -0.53 9.37
C ILE A 85 -0.91 0.33 10.53
N LYS A 86 -1.01 -0.24 11.74
CA LYS A 86 -1.38 0.54 12.95
C LYS A 86 -0.42 1.69 13.21
N GLY A 87 0.87 1.50 12.92
CA GLY A 87 1.91 2.51 13.15
C GLY A 87 1.93 3.66 12.15
N MET A 88 1.25 3.54 10.99
CA MET A 88 1.23 4.58 9.96
C MET A 88 -0.10 4.69 9.19
N GLN A 89 -1.19 4.36 9.86
CA GLN A 89 -2.53 4.33 9.25
C GLN A 89 -2.94 5.66 8.63
N HIS A 90 -2.66 6.77 9.30
CA HIS A 90 -3.02 8.11 8.82
C HIS A 90 -2.21 8.49 7.58
N THR A 91 -0.92 8.24 7.61
CA THR A 91 -0.04 8.48 6.45
C THR A 91 -0.48 7.67 5.24
N LEU A 92 -0.70 6.37 5.42
CA LEU A 92 -1.16 5.50 4.34
C LEU A 92 -2.51 5.94 3.77
N SER A 93 -3.46 6.31 4.62
CA SER A 93 -4.78 6.80 4.19
C SER A 93 -4.66 8.09 3.38
N ARG A 94 -3.75 9.00 3.75
CA ARG A 94 -3.50 10.24 2.99
C ARG A 94 -2.81 9.98 1.66
N LEU A 95 -1.81 9.11 1.63
CA LEU A 95 -1.05 8.80 0.41
C LEU A 95 -1.90 8.10 -0.65
N THR A 96 -2.82 7.26 -0.21
CA THR A 96 -3.64 6.43 -1.12
C THR A 96 -5.03 7.00 -1.37
N ALA A 97 -5.45 8.00 -0.60
CA ALA A 97 -6.83 8.50 -0.55
C ALA A 97 -7.86 7.39 -0.26
N GLN A 98 -7.44 6.35 0.47
CA GLN A 98 -8.28 5.22 0.86
C GLN A 98 -8.53 5.21 2.37
N VAL A 99 -9.66 4.65 2.79
CA VAL A 99 -9.90 4.33 4.20
C VAL A 99 -9.20 3.00 4.50
N ILE A 100 -8.14 3.06 5.30
CA ILE A 100 -7.31 1.90 5.62
C ILE A 100 -7.58 1.46 7.05
N GLN A 101 -7.88 0.18 7.21
CA GLN A 101 -8.08 -0.45 8.51
C GLN A 101 -7.03 -1.56 8.71
N PRO A 102 -6.47 -1.72 9.92
CA PRO A 102 -5.54 -2.82 10.18
C PRO A 102 -6.07 -4.19 9.80
N LEU A 103 -7.38 -4.44 10.00
CA LEU A 103 -8.05 -5.68 9.63
C LEU A 103 -8.11 -5.95 8.11
N ASP A 104 -7.87 -4.93 7.28
CA ASP A 104 -7.72 -5.13 5.83
C ASP A 104 -6.47 -5.95 5.49
N PHE A 105 -5.55 -6.10 6.45
CA PHE A 105 -4.28 -6.82 6.33
C PHE A 105 -4.19 -8.03 7.27
N SER A 106 -5.32 -8.59 7.65
CA SER A 106 -5.35 -9.84 8.41
C SER A 106 -4.69 -10.98 7.64
N ASP A 107 -4.13 -11.96 8.36
CA ASP A 107 -3.46 -13.13 7.78
C ASP A 107 -4.33 -13.84 6.73
N ASP A 108 -5.62 -13.99 7.02
CA ASP A 108 -6.57 -14.62 6.09
C ASP A 108 -6.72 -13.80 4.79
N ARG A 109 -6.86 -12.48 4.89
CA ARG A 109 -6.98 -11.64 3.71
C ARG A 109 -5.72 -11.67 2.84
N LEU A 110 -4.55 -11.59 3.46
CA LEU A 110 -3.29 -11.69 2.74
C LEU A 110 -3.10 -13.08 2.12
N SER A 111 -3.53 -14.14 2.80
CA SER A 111 -3.53 -15.50 2.24
C SER A 111 -4.44 -15.63 1.03
N HIS A 112 -5.64 -15.04 1.06
CA HIS A 112 -6.55 -15.01 -0.09
C HIS A 112 -5.95 -14.25 -1.27
N LEU A 113 -5.31 -13.10 -1.02
CA LEU A 113 -4.60 -12.36 -2.06
C LEU A 113 -3.52 -13.21 -2.73
N LEU A 114 -2.67 -13.89 -1.94
CA LEU A 114 -1.66 -14.81 -2.48
C LEU A 114 -2.27 -15.95 -3.30
N THR A 115 -3.40 -16.51 -2.85
CA THR A 115 -4.12 -17.55 -3.59
C THR A 115 -4.57 -17.05 -4.97
N HIS A 116 -4.98 -15.80 -5.09
CA HIS A 116 -5.31 -15.22 -6.40
C HIS A 116 -4.07 -15.02 -7.26
N LEU A 117 -3.01 -14.46 -6.69
CA LEU A 117 -1.75 -14.19 -7.40
C LEU A 117 -1.03 -15.48 -7.84
N SER A 118 -1.22 -16.59 -7.12
CA SER A 118 -0.63 -17.89 -7.47
C SER A 118 -1.26 -18.56 -8.68
N LYS A 119 -2.43 -18.09 -9.17
CA LYS A 119 -3.09 -18.63 -10.35
C LYS A 119 -2.34 -18.19 -11.62
N PRO A 120 -1.79 -19.11 -12.44
CA PRO A 120 -0.98 -18.75 -13.60
C PRO A 120 -1.66 -17.80 -14.56
N LYS A 121 -2.94 -18.02 -14.85
CA LYS A 121 -3.72 -17.16 -15.75
C LYS A 121 -3.83 -15.73 -15.21
N CYS A 122 -4.12 -15.57 -13.92
CA CYS A 122 -4.21 -14.26 -13.27
C CYS A 122 -2.86 -13.54 -13.32
N TRP A 123 -1.80 -14.24 -12.93
CA TRP A 123 -0.44 -13.69 -12.92
C TRP A 123 0.01 -13.22 -14.31
N HIS A 124 -0.14 -14.05 -15.35
CA HIS A 124 0.23 -13.67 -16.72
C HIS A 124 -0.52 -12.44 -17.24
N GLN A 125 -1.79 -12.28 -16.87
CA GLN A 125 -2.55 -11.09 -17.25
C GLN A 125 -2.05 -9.84 -16.55
N ILE A 126 -1.76 -9.92 -15.24
CA ILE A 126 -1.19 -8.83 -14.45
C ILE A 126 0.20 -8.45 -15.01
N GLU A 127 1.07 -9.42 -15.19
CA GLU A 127 2.43 -9.22 -15.71
C GLU A 127 2.41 -8.54 -17.09
N ARG A 128 1.55 -8.99 -17.99
CA ARG A 128 1.41 -8.38 -19.31
C ARG A 128 0.98 -6.93 -19.22
N ASP A 129 -0.06 -6.62 -18.44
CA ASP A 129 -0.59 -5.26 -18.34
C ASP A 129 0.41 -4.33 -17.64
N LEU A 130 1.16 -4.82 -16.66
CA LEU A 130 2.25 -4.06 -16.02
C LEU A 130 3.40 -3.80 -16.97
N ASN A 131 3.79 -4.77 -17.80
CA ASN A 131 4.86 -4.59 -18.78
C ASN A 131 4.48 -3.53 -19.83
N VAL A 132 3.25 -3.58 -20.37
CA VAL A 132 2.75 -2.55 -21.29
C VAL A 132 2.79 -1.18 -20.63
N ARG A 133 2.30 -1.07 -19.40
CA ARG A 133 2.25 0.19 -18.68
C ARG A 133 3.64 0.72 -18.30
N SER A 134 4.58 -0.16 -17.98
CA SER A 134 5.98 0.24 -17.74
C SER A 134 6.62 0.85 -18.98
N ILE A 135 6.36 0.27 -20.15
CA ILE A 135 6.84 0.82 -21.43
C ILE A 135 6.27 2.22 -21.67
N GLU A 136 4.97 2.41 -21.40
CA GLU A 136 4.30 3.71 -21.57
C GLU A 136 4.82 4.75 -20.57
N VAL A 137 4.83 4.44 -19.28
CA VAL A 137 5.20 5.38 -18.19
C VAL A 137 6.65 5.81 -18.29
N HIS A 138 7.54 4.89 -18.64
CA HIS A 138 8.99 5.18 -18.73
C HIS A 138 9.45 5.50 -20.15
N ALA A 139 8.52 5.64 -21.12
CA ALA A 139 8.82 5.92 -22.52
C ALA A 139 9.92 5.01 -23.09
N LEU A 140 9.90 3.72 -22.71
CA LEU A 140 10.92 2.77 -23.13
C LEU A 140 10.80 2.49 -24.63
N PRO A 141 11.93 2.40 -25.36
CA PRO A 141 11.90 2.05 -26.77
C PRO A 141 11.32 0.63 -26.92
N GLN A 142 10.41 0.47 -27.85
CA GLN A 142 9.88 -0.85 -28.22
C GLN A 142 10.98 -1.64 -28.94
N GLY A 143 11.85 -2.26 -28.15
CA GLY A 143 12.87 -3.17 -28.63
C GLY A 143 12.36 -4.60 -28.63
N VAL A 144 12.67 -5.35 -29.69
CA VAL A 144 12.43 -6.79 -29.69
C VAL A 144 13.39 -7.41 -28.67
N ILE A 145 12.84 -7.89 -27.55
CA ILE A 145 13.59 -8.77 -26.65
C ILE A 145 13.76 -10.10 -27.40
N ARG A 146 14.97 -10.37 -27.85
CA ARG A 146 15.36 -11.66 -28.42
C ARG A 146 15.76 -12.62 -27.30
#